data_3694d077c400d278eb3869a6f03e40df
#
_entry.id   3694d077c400d278eb3869a6f03e40df
#
_cell.length_a   1.000
_cell.length_b   1.000
_cell.length_c   1.000
_cell.angle_alpha   90.00
_cell.angle_beta   90.00
_cell.angle_gamma   90.00
#
_symmetry.space_group_name_H-M   'P 1'
#
loop_
_entity.id
_entity.type
_entity.pdbx_description
1 polymer ?
#
loop_
_entity_poly.entity_id
_entity_poly.type
_entity_poly.pdbx_seq_one_letter_code
_entity_poly.pdbx_strand_id
1 'polypeptide(L)'
;MEIRFCDDRGAKGFSWLVDDPMTRASHALAADGRVWLVDPVRHEPALARARELGAPSAVLQLLDRHNRDCAEIAAELGVPHLVTPDELPGTPFETIVVRAKTSWRERALWWSDERLLVVAEAIGTNRFFRAGDELAGVHLVLRLSPPRAQLDRFEPEHLLVGHGEGLHGSDAATGLRGALAHSRRGFPRLAVRLPALALDARRRRR
;
A
#
# COMPACT_ATOMS: atom_id res chain seq x y z
N MET A 1 12.66 10.13 12.95
CA MET A 1 12.23 9.34 11.78
C MET A 1 11.66 10.36 10.81
N GLU A 2 12.28 10.50 9.67
CA GLU A 2 11.87 11.47 8.66
C GLU A 2 10.64 10.94 7.90
N ILE A 3 9.71 11.84 7.56
CA ILE A 3 8.51 11.52 6.79
C ILE A 3 8.43 12.49 5.62
N ARG A 4 8.16 11.98 4.43
CA ARG A 4 8.02 12.78 3.22
C ARG A 4 6.73 12.46 2.47
N PHE A 5 6.19 13.47 1.81
CA PHE A 5 5.04 13.31 0.90
C PHE A 5 5.48 12.71 -0.44
N CYS A 6 4.58 11.92 -1.03
CA CYS A 6 4.71 11.36 -2.37
C CYS A 6 3.33 11.11 -2.98
N ASP A 7 3.30 10.63 -4.22
CA ASP A 7 2.08 10.23 -4.93
C ASP A 7 0.98 11.31 -4.88
N ASP A 8 1.37 12.57 -5.09
CA ASP A 8 0.42 13.70 -5.04
C ASP A 8 -0.52 13.65 -6.24
N ARG A 9 -1.81 13.53 -5.96
CA ARG A 9 -2.91 13.46 -6.94
C ARG A 9 -3.90 14.63 -6.77
N GLY A 10 -3.41 15.75 -6.22
CA GLY A 10 -4.22 16.95 -5.99
C GLY A 10 -5.45 16.66 -5.12
N ALA A 11 -6.64 17.02 -5.59
CA ALA A 11 -7.89 16.84 -4.86
C ALA A 11 -8.31 15.37 -4.64
N LYS A 12 -7.64 14.39 -5.30
CA LYS A 12 -7.95 12.96 -5.18
C LYS A 12 -7.14 12.25 -4.11
N GLY A 13 -6.12 12.92 -3.56
CA GLY A 13 -5.35 12.39 -2.46
C GLY A 13 -3.85 12.44 -2.66
N PHE A 14 -3.13 11.88 -1.70
CA PHE A 14 -1.67 11.82 -1.67
C PHE A 14 -1.22 10.66 -0.77
N SER A 15 0.09 10.38 -0.81
CA SER A 15 0.74 9.44 0.11
C SER A 15 1.80 10.12 0.93
N TRP A 16 2.20 9.48 2.03
CA TRP A 16 3.42 9.82 2.76
C TRP A 16 4.18 8.57 3.16
N LEU A 17 5.50 8.70 3.15
CA LEU A 17 6.44 7.64 3.43
C LEU A 17 7.21 7.91 4.71
N VAL A 18 7.38 6.87 5.49
CA VAL A 18 8.33 6.86 6.61
C VAL A 18 9.69 6.43 6.08
N ASP A 19 10.74 7.23 6.37
CA ASP A 19 12.12 6.85 6.05
C ASP A 19 12.63 5.81 7.05
N ASP A 20 12.14 4.60 6.85
CA ASP A 20 12.61 3.40 7.51
C ASP A 20 13.05 2.36 6.45
N PRO A 21 13.72 1.28 6.84
CA PRO A 21 14.18 0.29 5.87
C PRO A 21 13.08 -0.32 5.00
N MET A 22 11.84 -0.36 5.51
CA MET A 22 10.69 -0.88 4.79
C MET A 22 9.96 0.19 3.98
N THR A 23 10.33 1.48 4.15
CA THR A 23 9.65 2.63 3.52
C THR A 23 8.14 2.50 3.56
N ARG A 24 7.59 2.43 4.80
CA ARG A 24 6.16 2.28 5.02
C ARG A 24 5.40 3.45 4.42
N ALA A 25 4.47 3.14 3.53
CA ALA A 25 3.61 4.13 2.89
C ALA A 25 2.23 4.16 3.52
N SER A 26 1.66 5.33 3.65
CA SER A 26 0.30 5.61 4.08
C SER A 26 -0.38 6.48 3.03
N HIS A 27 -1.69 6.37 2.89
CA HIS A 27 -2.40 7.09 1.84
C HIS A 27 -3.62 7.84 2.40
N ALA A 28 -3.88 9.03 1.86
CA ALA A 28 -5.14 9.73 1.98
C ALA A 28 -5.83 9.72 0.62
N LEU A 29 -7.04 9.18 0.54
CA LEU A 29 -7.84 9.09 -0.67
C LEU A 29 -9.10 9.94 -0.48
N ALA A 30 -9.40 10.83 -1.43
CA ALA A 30 -10.49 11.77 -1.29
C ALA A 30 -11.46 11.72 -2.47
N ALA A 31 -12.75 11.67 -2.15
CA ALA A 31 -13.86 11.75 -3.11
C ALA A 31 -15.09 12.38 -2.43
N ASP A 32 -15.86 13.16 -3.17
CA ASP A 32 -17.15 13.71 -2.76
C ASP A 32 -17.09 14.43 -1.40
N GLY A 33 -16.01 15.21 -1.15
CA GLY A 33 -15.80 15.95 0.09
C GLY A 33 -15.47 15.09 1.30
N ARG A 34 -15.17 13.80 1.12
CA ARG A 34 -14.78 12.84 2.14
C ARG A 34 -13.37 12.34 1.93
N VAL A 35 -12.69 11.95 3.01
CA VAL A 35 -11.34 11.39 2.95
C VAL A 35 -11.25 10.09 3.76
N TRP A 36 -10.57 9.11 3.21
CA TRP A 36 -10.23 7.83 3.84
C TRP A 36 -8.73 7.72 3.99
N LEU A 37 -8.28 7.38 5.19
CA LEU A 37 -6.87 7.13 5.48
C LEU A 37 -6.59 5.63 5.39
N VAL A 38 -5.60 5.25 4.59
CA VAL A 38 -5.24 3.85 4.36
C VAL A 38 -3.90 3.56 5.04
N ASP A 39 -3.91 2.59 5.96
CA ASP A 39 -2.75 2.14 6.72
C ASP A 39 -1.91 3.32 7.28
N PRO A 40 -2.50 4.31 7.97
CA PRO A 40 -1.80 5.53 8.34
C PRO A 40 -0.73 5.29 9.42
N VAL A 41 0.45 5.89 9.19
CA VAL A 41 1.44 6.19 10.24
C VAL A 41 1.26 7.65 10.62
N ARG A 42 1.27 7.96 11.94
CA ARG A 42 1.04 9.30 12.44
C ARG A 42 2.06 10.31 11.90
N HIS A 43 1.52 11.36 11.29
CA HIS A 43 2.25 12.52 10.82
C HIS A 43 1.30 13.72 10.77
N GLU A 44 1.40 14.61 11.74
CA GLU A 44 0.43 15.70 11.89
C GLU A 44 0.27 16.56 10.62
N PRO A 45 1.33 16.92 9.87
CA PRO A 45 1.16 17.62 8.60
C PRO A 45 0.34 16.82 7.56
N ALA A 46 0.47 15.49 7.54
CA ALA A 46 -0.34 14.66 6.61
C ALA A 46 -1.80 14.59 7.05
N LEU A 47 -2.06 14.47 8.35
CA LEU A 47 -3.42 14.48 8.88
C LEU A 47 -4.11 15.86 8.68
N ALA A 48 -3.37 16.97 8.85
CA ALA A 48 -3.87 18.30 8.55
C ALA A 48 -4.22 18.44 7.06
N ARG A 49 -3.30 18.06 6.16
CA ARG A 49 -3.54 18.10 4.72
C ARG A 49 -4.71 17.19 4.30
N ALA A 50 -4.87 16.03 4.92
CA ALA A 50 -6.00 15.15 4.64
C ALA A 50 -7.34 15.82 4.98
N ARG A 51 -7.43 16.54 6.09
CA ARG A 51 -8.63 17.31 6.48
C ARG A 51 -8.96 18.45 5.49
N GLU A 52 -7.94 19.01 4.81
CA GLU A 52 -8.15 20.00 3.75
C GLU A 52 -8.79 19.40 2.49
N LEU A 53 -8.58 18.11 2.23
CA LEU A 53 -9.19 17.38 1.10
C LEU A 53 -10.67 17.03 1.34
N GLY A 54 -11.09 16.92 2.60
CA GLY A 54 -12.46 16.57 2.92
C GLY A 54 -12.64 16.10 4.36
N ALA A 55 -13.88 15.77 4.72
CA ALA A 55 -14.21 15.24 6.02
C ALA A 55 -13.64 13.82 6.19
N PRO A 56 -12.82 13.56 7.25
CA PRO A 56 -12.40 12.20 7.57
C PRO A 56 -13.61 11.27 7.72
N SER A 57 -13.58 10.10 7.06
CA SER A 57 -14.74 9.21 6.99
C SER A 57 -14.47 7.82 7.52
N ALA A 58 -13.24 7.31 7.36
CA ALA A 58 -12.77 6.08 8.00
C ALA A 58 -11.25 5.97 7.95
N VAL A 59 -10.70 5.14 8.82
CA VAL A 59 -9.34 4.59 8.70
C VAL A 59 -9.46 3.15 8.22
N LEU A 60 -8.84 2.84 7.09
CA LEU A 60 -8.85 1.53 6.44
C LEU A 60 -7.52 0.84 6.70
N GLN A 61 -7.54 -0.27 7.43
CA GLN A 61 -6.40 -1.14 7.62
C GLN A 61 -6.52 -2.32 6.66
N LEU A 62 -5.69 -2.34 5.61
CA LEU A 62 -5.84 -3.32 4.52
C LEU A 62 -5.15 -4.65 4.78
N LEU A 63 -4.23 -4.72 5.73
CA LEU A 63 -3.60 -5.97 6.17
C LEU A 63 -3.77 -6.14 7.69
N ASP A 64 -4.13 -7.33 8.14
CA ASP A 64 -4.42 -7.67 9.54
C ASP A 64 -3.29 -7.35 10.53
N ARG A 65 -2.05 -7.22 10.04
CA ARG A 65 -0.84 -6.88 10.84
C ARG A 65 -0.29 -5.48 10.56
N HIS A 66 -0.92 -4.67 9.70
CA HIS A 66 -0.59 -3.26 9.50
C HIS A 66 -1.23 -2.38 10.57
N ASN A 67 -1.07 -2.75 11.84
CA ASN A 67 -1.67 -1.96 12.92
C ASN A 67 -1.28 -0.49 12.83
N ARG A 68 0.01 -0.20 12.64
CA ARG A 68 0.55 1.17 12.55
C ARG A 68 -0.08 2.05 13.63
N ASP A 69 -0.57 3.25 13.28
CA ASP A 69 -1.30 4.13 14.20
C ASP A 69 -2.80 4.21 13.86
N CYS A 70 -3.32 3.15 13.19
CA CYS A 70 -4.67 3.14 12.62
C CYS A 70 -5.76 3.35 13.68
N ALA A 71 -5.69 2.62 14.80
CA ALA A 71 -6.71 2.67 15.84
C ALA A 71 -6.72 4.02 16.56
N GLU A 72 -5.53 4.53 16.89
CA GLU A 72 -5.36 5.81 17.59
C GLU A 72 -5.81 6.98 16.72
N ILE A 73 -5.46 6.98 15.44
CA ILE A 73 -5.87 8.02 14.48
C ILE A 73 -7.39 7.97 14.28
N ALA A 74 -7.98 6.79 14.13
CA ALA A 74 -9.42 6.64 13.99
C ALA A 74 -10.19 7.17 15.21
N ALA A 75 -9.71 6.84 16.40
CA ALA A 75 -10.29 7.32 17.66
C ALA A 75 -10.19 8.87 17.79
N GLU A 76 -9.04 9.45 17.46
CA GLU A 76 -8.84 10.91 17.48
C GLU A 76 -9.75 11.64 16.49
N LEU A 77 -9.91 11.08 15.27
CA LEU A 77 -10.77 11.66 14.24
C LEU A 77 -12.25 11.40 14.47
N GLY A 78 -12.61 10.54 15.42
CA GLY A 78 -14.00 10.14 15.67
C GLY A 78 -14.62 9.35 14.51
N VAL A 79 -13.83 8.57 13.78
CA VAL A 79 -14.27 7.81 12.60
C VAL A 79 -14.08 6.29 12.79
N PRO A 80 -14.79 5.45 12.03
CA PRO A 80 -14.59 4.00 12.08
C PRO A 80 -13.15 3.59 11.73
N HIS A 81 -12.61 2.61 12.48
CA HIS A 81 -11.43 1.84 12.12
C HIS A 81 -11.88 0.51 11.50
N LEU A 82 -11.65 0.32 10.21
CA LEU A 82 -12.09 -0.85 9.46
C LEU A 82 -10.88 -1.73 9.11
N VAL A 83 -10.81 -2.91 9.74
CA VAL A 83 -9.70 -3.85 9.56
C VAL A 83 -10.06 -4.91 8.52
N THR A 84 -9.35 -4.94 7.43
CA THR A 84 -9.55 -5.85 6.29
C THR A 84 -11.03 -5.98 5.89
N PRO A 85 -11.71 -4.85 5.59
CA PRO A 85 -13.14 -4.85 5.33
C PRO A 85 -13.48 -5.67 4.07
N ASP A 86 -14.56 -6.43 4.12
CA ASP A 86 -15.04 -7.19 2.95
C ASP A 86 -15.78 -6.28 1.97
N GLU A 87 -16.45 -5.24 2.47
CA GLU A 87 -17.22 -4.26 1.70
C GLU A 87 -17.04 -2.85 2.26
N LEU A 88 -17.15 -1.86 1.41
CA LEU A 88 -17.10 -0.43 1.76
C LEU A 88 -18.29 0.31 1.13
N PRO A 89 -19.52 0.08 1.62
CA PRO A 89 -20.73 0.68 1.04
C PRO A 89 -20.67 2.20 1.13
N GLY A 90 -21.16 2.86 0.06
CA GLY A 90 -21.17 4.33 -0.02
C GLY A 90 -19.80 4.96 -0.22
N THR A 91 -18.79 4.18 -0.60
CA THR A 91 -17.47 4.66 -1.02
C THR A 91 -17.26 4.38 -2.51
N PRO A 92 -16.28 5.03 -3.17
CA PRO A 92 -15.94 4.73 -4.56
C PRO A 92 -15.08 3.46 -4.70
N PHE A 93 -14.80 2.73 -3.63
CA PHE A 93 -13.85 1.62 -3.60
C PHE A 93 -14.53 0.26 -3.69
N GLU A 94 -14.08 -0.57 -4.64
CA GLU A 94 -14.29 -2.01 -4.62
C GLU A 94 -13.22 -2.66 -3.74
N THR A 95 -13.61 -3.51 -2.81
CA THR A 95 -12.69 -4.27 -1.97
C THR A 95 -12.35 -5.60 -2.63
N ILE A 96 -11.06 -5.88 -2.78
CA ILE A 96 -10.54 -7.09 -3.41
C ILE A 96 -9.91 -7.99 -2.34
N VAL A 97 -10.37 -9.23 -2.25
CA VAL A 97 -9.75 -10.24 -1.36
C VAL A 97 -8.43 -10.71 -1.96
N VAL A 98 -7.31 -10.13 -1.54
CA VAL A 98 -5.97 -10.56 -1.98
C VAL A 98 -5.60 -11.88 -1.32
N ARG A 99 -5.88 -11.99 -0.02
CA ARG A 99 -5.63 -13.20 0.78
C ARG A 99 -6.58 -13.27 1.97
N ALA A 100 -7.04 -14.49 2.29
CA ALA A 100 -7.99 -14.72 3.39
C ALA A 100 -7.56 -15.88 4.31
N LYS A 101 -6.25 -16.11 4.48
CA LYS A 101 -5.72 -17.12 5.39
C LYS A 101 -5.57 -16.55 6.80
N THR A 102 -5.72 -17.37 7.85
CA THR A 102 -5.58 -16.95 9.25
C THR A 102 -4.24 -16.27 9.52
N SER A 103 -3.16 -16.71 8.85
CA SER A 103 -1.83 -16.12 8.98
C SER A 103 -1.58 -14.90 8.09
N TRP A 104 -2.54 -14.52 7.24
CA TRP A 104 -2.41 -13.40 6.30
C TRP A 104 -3.78 -13.05 5.74
N ARG A 105 -4.40 -12.00 6.28
CA ARG A 105 -5.63 -11.42 5.72
C ARG A 105 -5.30 -10.06 5.12
N GLU A 106 -5.48 -9.94 3.82
CA GLU A 106 -5.19 -8.72 3.07
C GLU A 106 -6.31 -8.41 2.10
N ARG A 107 -6.64 -7.13 2.04
CA ARG A 107 -7.53 -6.53 1.04
C ARG A 107 -6.75 -5.56 0.19
N ALA A 108 -7.15 -5.42 -1.06
CA ALA A 108 -6.77 -4.31 -1.92
C ALA A 108 -8.00 -3.45 -2.20
N LEU A 109 -7.79 -2.21 -2.56
CA LEU A 109 -8.85 -1.29 -2.98
C LEU A 109 -8.70 -1.02 -4.48
N TRP A 110 -9.80 -1.13 -5.20
CA TRP A 110 -9.90 -0.67 -6.57
C TRP A 110 -10.87 0.51 -6.66
N TRP A 111 -10.40 1.62 -7.18
CA TRP A 111 -11.20 2.80 -7.50
C TRP A 111 -11.26 2.93 -9.02
N SER A 112 -12.37 2.49 -9.62
CA SER A 112 -12.52 2.35 -11.07
C SER A 112 -12.37 3.66 -11.82
N ASP A 113 -13.01 4.73 -11.35
CA ASP A 113 -13.02 6.03 -12.03
C ASP A 113 -11.64 6.67 -12.08
N GLU A 114 -10.81 6.39 -11.09
CA GLU A 114 -9.42 6.88 -11.01
C GLU A 114 -8.41 5.84 -11.51
N ARG A 115 -8.86 4.65 -11.93
CA ARG A 115 -8.00 3.51 -12.25
C ARG A 115 -6.88 3.31 -11.23
N LEU A 116 -7.24 3.47 -9.96
CA LEU A 116 -6.31 3.38 -8.83
C LEU A 116 -6.46 2.04 -8.13
N LEU A 117 -5.34 1.35 -7.96
CA LEU A 117 -5.24 0.13 -7.17
C LEU A 117 -4.34 0.38 -5.95
N VAL A 118 -4.84 0.08 -4.75
CA VAL A 118 -4.05 0.11 -3.52
C VAL A 118 -3.82 -1.32 -3.03
N VAL A 119 -2.57 -1.71 -2.83
CA VAL A 119 -2.18 -3.04 -2.32
C VAL A 119 -1.29 -2.87 -1.09
N ALA A 120 -1.66 -3.48 0.04
CA ALA A 120 -0.95 -3.25 1.31
C ALA A 120 0.44 -3.90 1.37
N GLU A 121 0.52 -5.22 1.12
CA GLU A 121 1.74 -6.00 1.37
C GLU A 121 2.07 -6.98 0.24
N ALA A 122 1.07 -7.47 -0.50
CA ALA A 122 1.32 -8.47 -1.53
C ALA A 122 2.24 -7.95 -2.65
N ILE A 123 2.15 -6.66 -2.95
CA ILE A 123 2.97 -5.94 -3.95
C ILE A 123 3.65 -4.76 -3.26
N GLY A 124 4.91 -4.52 -3.58
CA GLY A 124 5.66 -3.34 -3.10
C GLY A 124 6.70 -2.88 -4.10
N THR A 125 7.08 -1.62 -4.00
CA THR A 125 8.14 -0.99 -4.82
C THR A 125 9.46 -0.86 -4.05
N ASN A 126 9.44 -1.15 -2.75
CA ASN A 126 10.63 -1.15 -1.90
C ASN A 126 11.61 -2.25 -2.31
N ARG A 127 12.91 -2.04 -2.03
CA ARG A 127 14.01 -2.97 -2.32
C ARG A 127 13.86 -4.37 -1.73
N PHE A 128 13.07 -4.54 -0.65
CA PHE A 128 12.76 -5.85 -0.06
C PHE A 128 11.73 -6.65 -0.86
N PHE A 129 11.03 -6.00 -1.77
CA PHE A 129 10.07 -6.62 -2.68
C PHE A 129 10.66 -6.91 -4.06
N ARG A 130 11.60 -6.10 -4.54
CA ARG A 130 12.17 -6.18 -5.89
C ARG A 130 13.36 -7.13 -5.94
N ALA A 131 13.36 -8.05 -6.89
CA ALA A 131 14.45 -9.00 -7.09
C ALA A 131 15.61 -8.46 -7.97
N GLY A 132 15.48 -7.25 -8.52
CA GLY A 132 16.43 -6.58 -9.39
C GLY A 132 15.87 -5.23 -9.82
N ASP A 133 15.86 -4.99 -11.13
CA ASP A 133 15.35 -3.75 -11.74
C ASP A 133 13.84 -3.77 -11.98
N GLU A 134 13.12 -4.63 -11.28
CA GLU A 134 11.65 -4.68 -11.29
C GLU A 134 11.10 -3.32 -10.82
N LEU A 135 10.06 -2.79 -11.50
CA LEU A 135 9.34 -1.58 -11.03
C LEU A 135 8.65 -1.86 -9.70
N ALA A 136 7.98 -3.03 -9.59
CA ALA A 136 7.38 -3.54 -8.37
C ALA A 136 7.69 -5.02 -8.22
N GLY A 137 7.54 -5.57 -7.02
CA GLY A 137 7.74 -7.00 -6.76
C GLY A 137 6.72 -7.55 -5.79
N VAL A 138 6.52 -8.87 -5.85
CA VAL A 138 5.69 -9.60 -4.89
C VAL A 138 6.47 -9.82 -3.60
N HIS A 139 5.80 -9.69 -2.44
CA HIS A 139 6.39 -10.03 -1.14
C HIS A 139 6.99 -11.43 -1.15
N LEU A 140 8.18 -11.62 -0.54
CA LEU A 140 8.96 -12.86 -0.64
C LEU A 140 8.14 -14.11 -0.38
N VAL A 141 7.35 -14.12 0.71
CA VAL A 141 6.53 -15.28 1.12
C VAL A 141 5.48 -15.64 0.07
N LEU A 142 5.02 -14.67 -0.71
CA LEU A 142 3.99 -14.86 -1.74
C LEU A 142 4.58 -15.14 -3.12
N ARG A 143 5.89 -15.00 -3.33
CA ARG A 143 6.49 -15.14 -4.66
C ARG A 143 6.27 -16.50 -5.33
N LEU A 144 6.16 -17.57 -4.55
CA LEU A 144 5.89 -18.91 -5.10
C LEU A 144 4.41 -19.13 -5.43
N SER A 145 3.50 -18.37 -4.78
CA SER A 145 2.06 -18.38 -5.00
C SER A 145 1.51 -16.95 -5.05
N PRO A 146 1.88 -16.16 -6.07
CA PRO A 146 1.46 -14.77 -6.19
C PRO A 146 -0.05 -14.66 -6.39
N PRO A 147 -0.68 -13.54 -5.97
CA PRO A 147 -2.13 -13.35 -6.05
C PRO A 147 -2.59 -12.96 -7.48
N ARG A 148 -2.25 -13.78 -8.47
CA ARG A 148 -2.59 -13.52 -9.88
C ARG A 148 -4.09 -13.51 -10.13
N ALA A 149 -4.80 -14.52 -9.64
CA ALA A 149 -6.24 -14.63 -9.83
C ALA A 149 -7.01 -13.42 -9.31
N GLN A 150 -6.46 -12.73 -8.31
CA GLN A 150 -7.05 -11.57 -7.67
C GLN A 150 -6.68 -10.25 -8.37
N LEU A 151 -5.43 -10.12 -8.82
CA LEU A 151 -4.88 -8.82 -9.23
C LEU A 151 -4.57 -8.69 -10.73
N ASP A 152 -4.42 -9.80 -11.48
CA ASP A 152 -3.97 -9.78 -12.89
C ASP A 152 -4.99 -9.15 -13.86
N ARG A 153 -6.25 -9.01 -13.41
CA ARG A 153 -7.33 -8.39 -14.19
C ARG A 153 -7.29 -6.86 -14.22
N PHE A 154 -6.50 -6.23 -13.34
CA PHE A 154 -6.48 -4.78 -13.21
C PHE A 154 -5.41 -4.14 -14.10
N GLU A 155 -5.77 -3.03 -14.71
CA GLU A 155 -4.92 -2.17 -15.54
C GLU A 155 -4.89 -0.76 -14.89
N PRO A 156 -4.17 -0.61 -13.75
CA PRO A 156 -4.17 0.65 -13.03
C PRO A 156 -3.38 1.73 -13.76
N GLU A 157 -3.84 2.98 -13.65
CA GLU A 157 -3.05 4.19 -13.92
C GLU A 157 -2.26 4.62 -12.68
N HIS A 158 -2.75 4.22 -11.50
CA HIS A 158 -2.10 4.48 -10.23
C HIS A 158 -2.06 3.19 -9.41
N LEU A 159 -0.86 2.73 -9.08
CA LEU A 159 -0.62 1.60 -8.17
C LEU A 159 0.02 2.13 -6.90
N LEU A 160 -0.75 2.24 -5.83
CA LEU A 160 -0.26 2.58 -4.50
C LEU A 160 0.04 1.31 -3.71
N VAL A 161 1.10 1.34 -2.92
CA VAL A 161 1.58 0.17 -2.18
C VAL A 161 1.90 0.52 -0.73
N GLY A 162 1.79 -0.44 0.18
CA GLY A 162 2.12 -0.20 1.59
C GLY A 162 3.62 -0.06 1.88
N HIS A 163 4.49 -0.36 0.90
CA HIS A 163 5.94 -0.32 1.03
C HIS A 163 6.62 0.24 -0.22
N GLY A 164 7.06 1.51 -0.14
CA GLY A 164 7.67 2.29 -1.21
C GLY A 164 6.71 3.29 -1.84
N GLU A 165 7.19 4.07 -2.81
CA GLU A 165 6.37 4.99 -3.59
C GLU A 165 5.46 4.23 -4.55
N GLY A 166 4.34 4.83 -4.88
CA GLY A 166 3.44 4.34 -5.92
C GLY A 166 4.07 4.36 -7.32
N LEU A 167 3.40 3.71 -8.25
CA LEU A 167 3.69 3.78 -9.69
C LEU A 167 2.53 4.46 -10.39
N HIS A 168 2.84 5.26 -11.39
CA HIS A 168 1.84 6.06 -12.09
C HIS A 168 1.99 5.93 -13.62
N GLY A 169 0.90 6.19 -14.34
CA GLY A 169 0.84 6.08 -15.78
C GLY A 169 1.15 4.67 -16.28
N SER A 170 1.93 4.56 -17.34
CA SER A 170 2.30 3.26 -17.95
C SER A 170 3.06 2.32 -16.99
N ASP A 171 3.77 2.89 -16.01
CA ASP A 171 4.56 2.10 -15.07
C ASP A 171 3.70 1.37 -14.04
N ALA A 172 2.50 1.86 -13.74
CA ALA A 172 1.59 1.24 -12.79
C ALA A 172 1.13 -0.15 -13.27
N ALA A 173 0.52 -0.22 -14.45
CA ALA A 173 0.07 -1.48 -15.03
C ALA A 173 1.25 -2.39 -15.39
N THR A 174 2.35 -1.82 -15.94
CA THR A 174 3.56 -2.59 -16.28
C THR A 174 4.20 -3.18 -15.03
N GLY A 175 4.31 -2.41 -13.95
CA GLY A 175 4.86 -2.85 -12.67
C GLY A 175 4.03 -3.96 -12.05
N LEU A 176 2.71 -3.83 -12.04
CA LEU A 176 1.80 -4.87 -11.51
C LEU A 176 1.94 -6.17 -12.31
N ARG A 177 1.81 -6.12 -13.64
CA ARG A 177 1.95 -7.30 -14.51
C ARG A 177 3.33 -7.94 -14.37
N GLY A 178 4.40 -7.13 -14.38
CA GLY A 178 5.78 -7.60 -14.21
C GLY A 178 6.00 -8.28 -12.86
N ALA A 179 5.53 -7.68 -11.77
CA ALA A 179 5.61 -8.26 -10.43
C ALA A 179 4.95 -9.64 -10.36
N LEU A 180 3.73 -9.76 -10.89
CA LEU A 180 2.99 -11.02 -10.91
C LEU A 180 3.64 -12.06 -11.86
N ALA A 181 4.01 -11.66 -13.07
CA ALA A 181 4.58 -12.54 -14.08
C ALA A 181 5.94 -13.12 -13.68
N HIS A 182 6.82 -12.28 -13.11
CA HIS A 182 8.21 -12.64 -12.80
C HIS A 182 8.41 -13.10 -11.35
N SER A 183 7.34 -13.16 -10.57
CA SER A 183 7.35 -13.45 -9.13
C SER A 183 8.23 -14.68 -8.79
N ARG A 184 7.94 -15.83 -9.39
CA ARG A 184 8.65 -17.09 -9.11
C ARG A 184 10.13 -17.05 -9.55
N ARG A 185 10.42 -16.47 -10.72
CA ARG A 185 11.79 -16.35 -11.24
C ARG A 185 12.66 -15.44 -10.37
N GLY A 186 12.07 -14.40 -9.78
CA GLY A 186 12.73 -13.48 -8.88
C GLY A 186 12.98 -14.04 -7.48
N PHE A 187 12.32 -15.14 -7.08
CA PHE A 187 12.41 -15.69 -5.72
C PHE A 187 13.85 -16.02 -5.29
N PRO A 188 14.67 -16.81 -6.03
CA PRO A 188 16.01 -17.14 -5.59
C PRO A 188 16.90 -15.89 -5.42
N ARG A 189 16.82 -14.95 -6.39
CA ARG A 189 17.62 -13.72 -6.37
C ARG A 189 17.28 -12.84 -5.15
N LEU A 190 16.00 -12.69 -4.82
CA LEU A 190 15.57 -11.91 -3.66
C LEU A 190 15.94 -12.62 -2.36
N ALA A 191 15.76 -13.94 -2.27
CA ALA A 191 16.09 -14.72 -1.09
C ALA A 191 17.59 -14.61 -0.72
N VAL A 192 18.48 -14.66 -1.71
CA VAL A 192 19.93 -14.47 -1.50
C VAL A 192 20.29 -13.05 -1.06
N ARG A 193 19.56 -12.03 -1.53
CA ARG A 193 19.81 -10.61 -1.17
C ARG A 193 19.28 -10.21 0.19
N LEU A 194 18.25 -10.87 0.69
CA LEU A 194 17.57 -10.48 1.95
C LEU A 194 18.50 -10.38 3.16
N PRO A 195 19.44 -11.30 3.42
CA PRO A 195 20.35 -11.18 4.56
C PRO A 195 21.17 -9.89 4.52
N ALA A 196 21.72 -9.54 3.34
CA ALA A 196 22.47 -8.31 3.15
C ALA A 196 21.61 -7.06 3.34
N LEU A 197 20.39 -7.06 2.80
CA LEU A 197 19.40 -5.99 3.00
C LEU A 197 19.02 -5.81 4.47
N ALA A 198 18.83 -6.92 5.19
CA ALA A 198 18.52 -6.89 6.62
C ALA A 198 19.67 -6.35 7.47
N LEU A 199 20.92 -6.70 7.12
CA LEU A 199 22.11 -6.15 7.79
C LEU A 199 22.25 -4.65 7.56
N ASP A 200 22.07 -4.19 6.32
CA ASP A 200 22.08 -2.76 5.99
C ASP A 200 20.98 -2.00 6.73
N ALA A 201 19.78 -2.56 6.77
CA ALA A 201 18.67 -1.99 7.52
C ALA A 201 18.94 -1.83 9.02
N ARG A 202 19.64 -2.79 9.63
CA ARG A 202 20.05 -2.70 11.05
C ARG A 202 21.12 -1.62 11.29
N ARG A 203 22.03 -1.42 10.33
CA ARG A 203 23.07 -0.37 10.43
C ARG A 203 22.47 1.04 10.36
N ARG A 204 21.43 1.25 9.55
CA ARG A 204 20.74 2.54 9.43
C ARG A 204 19.87 2.92 10.63
N ARG A 205 19.57 1.97 11.52
CA ARG A 205 18.79 2.21 12.75
C ARG A 205 19.65 2.61 13.95
N ARG A 206 20.99 2.49 13.82
CA ARG A 206 21.98 2.89 14.83
C ARG A 206 22.52 4.28 14.55
#